data_84ec7967e15f0081223cd4cb1649d2da
#
_entry.id   84ec7967e15f0081223cd4cb1649d2da
#
_cell.length_a   1.000
_cell.length_b   1.000
_cell.length_c   1.000
_cell.angle_alpha   90.00
_cell.angle_beta   90.00
_cell.angle_gamma   90.00
#
_symmetry.space_group_name_H-M   'P 1'
#
loop_
_entity.id
_entity.type
_entity.pdbx_description
1 polymer ?
#
loop_
_entity_poly.entity_id
_entity_poly.type
_entity_poly.pdbx_seq_one_letter_code
_entity_poly.pdbx_strand_id
1 'polypeptide(L)'
;MSYSMRPLVNYLVWLGLRNRVDTLDGENAVCLNRLETGSKLPNTVILEDNASAVKAQMGSWVAVLSLSTLVLILYAPVLVSLVGQWWDDPNYGHGFFVPVFAGYVLWSERDRCGTATYRPNNVGLVVMLLAIALRVLGMLGAELFTARLSLVIMIAGLVLFLAGRQVLRSIAFPIGYLLFMIPLPAIIYYQLTLPLQLWASRLGATGLVAIGIHTVRQGNLLLLPNCTLNVVEACSGIRSLLSLVAAVVAYGYLAEPSTWKRTLLAFASIPIAIATNGLRLVATGALSYYFGPSVDSGAVHLALGMGFFALAFLSIVLIHKILGLHLRHRNPAGLCL
;
A
#
# COMPACT_ATOMS: atom_id res chain seq x y z
N MET A 1 24.49 -36.79 10.17
CA MET A 1 23.88 -35.88 9.17
C MET A 1 22.46 -35.60 9.61
N SER A 2 22.27 -34.52 10.37
CA SER A 2 20.95 -34.12 10.88
C SER A 2 20.45 -33.02 9.98
N TYR A 3 19.58 -33.36 9.03
CA TYR A 3 18.85 -32.39 8.22
C TYR A 3 17.78 -31.71 9.09
N SER A 4 17.96 -30.41 9.29
CA SER A 4 17.04 -29.56 10.04
C SER A 4 15.65 -29.55 9.40
N MET A 5 14.65 -30.14 10.04
CA MET A 5 13.23 -30.13 9.62
C MET A 5 12.52 -28.76 9.86
N ARG A 6 13.26 -27.71 10.21
CA ARG A 6 12.70 -26.37 10.48
C ARG A 6 11.82 -25.76 9.38
N PRO A 7 12.11 -25.91 8.07
CA PRO A 7 11.25 -25.33 7.05
C PRO A 7 9.87 -26.02 6.93
N LEU A 8 9.78 -27.31 7.20
CA LEU A 8 8.52 -28.07 7.13
C LEU A 8 7.59 -27.74 8.31
N VAL A 9 8.15 -27.57 9.49
CA VAL A 9 7.41 -27.17 10.71
C VAL A 9 6.83 -25.74 10.53
N ASN A 10 7.59 -24.82 9.94
CA ASN A 10 7.09 -23.47 9.67
C ASN A 10 5.99 -23.45 8.59
N TYR A 11 6.02 -24.36 7.62
CA TYR A 11 4.98 -24.51 6.62
C TYR A 11 3.68 -25.06 7.23
N LEU A 12 3.80 -26.01 8.17
CA LEU A 12 2.69 -26.59 8.91
C LEU A 12 2.07 -25.59 9.91
N VAL A 13 2.90 -24.69 10.47
CA VAL A 13 2.44 -23.58 11.33
C VAL A 13 1.61 -22.55 10.53
N TRP A 14 2.03 -22.24 9.31
CA TRP A 14 1.27 -21.38 8.40
C TRP A 14 -0.08 -22.00 8.00
N LEU A 15 -0.17 -23.34 7.99
CA LEU A 15 -1.37 -24.12 7.71
C LEU A 15 -2.31 -24.28 8.93
N GLY A 16 -2.04 -23.63 10.07
CA GLY A 16 -2.90 -23.69 11.26
C GLY A 16 -2.78 -24.98 12.07
N LEU A 17 -1.75 -25.82 11.83
CA LEU A 17 -1.57 -27.11 12.50
C LEU A 17 -0.84 -27.00 13.86
N ARG A 18 -0.32 -25.84 14.22
CA ARG A 18 0.45 -25.67 15.49
C ARG A 18 -0.39 -25.88 16.75
N ASN A 19 -1.65 -25.44 16.74
CA ASN A 19 -2.52 -25.62 17.93
C ASN A 19 -2.88 -27.10 18.20
N ARG A 20 -2.56 -28.02 17.30
CA ARG A 20 -2.79 -29.46 17.50
C ARG A 20 -1.56 -30.23 17.94
N VAL A 21 -0.34 -29.72 17.68
CA VAL A 21 0.85 -30.35 18.19
C VAL A 21 0.94 -30.18 19.71
N ASP A 22 0.59 -29.00 20.22
CA ASP A 22 0.58 -28.71 21.66
C ASP A 22 -0.56 -29.47 22.40
N THR A 23 -1.69 -29.77 21.72
CA THR A 23 -2.74 -30.63 22.27
C THR A 23 -2.40 -32.12 22.18
N LEU A 24 -1.60 -32.54 21.18
CA LEU A 24 -1.13 -33.93 21.05
C LEU A 24 -0.08 -34.28 22.14
N ASP A 25 0.74 -33.31 22.55
CA ASP A 25 1.68 -33.52 23.66
C ASP A 25 0.95 -33.70 25.02
N GLY A 26 -0.17 -33.02 25.24
CA GLY A 26 -1.03 -33.21 26.40
C GLY A 26 -1.79 -34.55 26.39
N GLU A 27 -2.29 -34.97 25.24
CA GLU A 27 -3.00 -36.24 25.07
C GLU A 27 -2.05 -37.44 25.03
N ASN A 28 -0.84 -37.27 24.49
CA ASN A 28 0.18 -38.32 24.52
C ASN A 28 0.65 -38.63 25.96
N ALA A 29 0.69 -37.65 26.86
CA ALA A 29 0.96 -37.89 28.28
C ALA A 29 -0.14 -38.69 28.96
N VAL A 30 -1.41 -38.46 28.57
CA VAL A 30 -2.56 -39.26 29.06
C VAL A 30 -2.59 -40.65 28.41
N CYS A 31 -2.21 -40.80 27.14
CA CYS A 31 -2.12 -42.09 26.45
C CYS A 31 -1.00 -42.96 26.99
N LEU A 32 0.18 -42.41 27.31
CA LEU A 32 1.28 -43.15 27.88
C LEU A 32 0.91 -43.72 29.27
N ASN A 33 0.22 -42.95 30.09
CA ASN A 33 -0.26 -43.41 31.39
C ASN A 33 -1.38 -44.49 31.28
N ARG A 34 -2.06 -44.56 30.17
CA ARG A 34 -3.14 -45.56 29.87
C ARG A 34 -2.59 -46.83 29.21
N LEU A 35 -1.44 -46.76 28.55
CA LEU A 35 -0.75 -47.93 28.00
C LEU A 35 -0.16 -48.84 29.11
N GLU A 36 0.18 -48.24 30.26
CA GLU A 36 0.59 -48.99 31.44
C GLU A 36 -0.56 -49.80 32.08
N THR A 37 -1.84 -49.43 31.78
CA THR A 37 -3.02 -50.14 32.30
C THR A 37 -3.63 -51.20 31.34
N GLY A 38 -2.96 -51.49 30.21
CA GLY A 38 -3.27 -52.68 29.40
C GLY A 38 -4.52 -52.64 28.54
N SER A 39 -5.22 -51.46 28.38
CA SER A 39 -6.40 -51.38 27.54
C SER A 39 -6.03 -50.89 26.12
N LYS A 40 -6.05 -51.82 25.14
CA LYS A 40 -5.90 -51.52 23.72
C LYS A 40 -7.10 -50.68 23.21
N LEU A 41 -6.91 -49.41 22.93
CA LEU A 41 -7.89 -48.67 22.13
C LEU A 41 -7.91 -49.24 20.69
N PRO A 42 -9.10 -49.47 20.10
CA PRO A 42 -9.18 -49.98 18.72
C PRO A 42 -8.64 -48.92 17.75
N ASN A 43 -7.72 -49.35 16.88
CA ASN A 43 -7.09 -48.50 15.82
C ASN A 43 -8.11 -47.82 14.90
N THR A 44 -9.34 -48.31 14.86
CA THR A 44 -10.46 -47.73 14.11
C THR A 44 -10.87 -46.33 14.57
N VAL A 45 -10.83 -46.03 15.89
CA VAL A 45 -11.21 -44.72 16.45
C VAL A 45 -10.22 -43.62 16.03
N ILE A 46 -8.92 -43.94 15.98
CA ILE A 46 -7.87 -43.00 15.59
C ILE A 46 -7.94 -42.66 14.09
N LEU A 47 -8.32 -43.63 13.26
CA LEU A 47 -8.44 -43.46 11.81
C LEU A 47 -9.68 -42.66 11.42
N GLU A 48 -10.80 -42.82 12.13
CA GLU A 48 -12.05 -42.07 11.91
C GLU A 48 -11.91 -40.62 12.32
N ASP A 49 -11.22 -40.34 13.45
CA ASP A 49 -10.99 -38.97 13.91
C ASP A 49 -10.04 -38.20 12.97
N ASN A 50 -9.00 -38.86 12.47
CA ASN A 50 -8.11 -38.27 11.46
C ASN A 50 -8.83 -38.02 10.13
N ALA A 51 -9.71 -38.90 9.68
CA ALA A 51 -10.46 -38.75 8.43
C ALA A 51 -11.48 -37.58 8.53
N SER A 52 -12.14 -37.46 9.68
CA SER A 52 -13.08 -36.34 9.94
C SER A 52 -12.36 -34.99 10.00
N ALA A 53 -11.19 -34.93 10.63
CA ALA A 53 -10.34 -33.74 10.68
C ALA A 53 -9.82 -33.32 9.29
N VAL A 54 -9.36 -34.28 8.46
CA VAL A 54 -8.94 -34.01 7.09
C VAL A 54 -10.10 -33.51 6.22
N LYS A 55 -11.31 -34.09 6.36
CA LYS A 55 -12.51 -33.63 5.65
C LYS A 55 -12.92 -32.21 6.07
N ALA A 56 -12.89 -31.89 7.35
CA ALA A 56 -13.18 -30.54 7.84
C ALA A 56 -12.15 -29.51 7.33
N GLN A 57 -10.89 -29.88 7.28
CA GLN A 57 -9.82 -29.03 6.74
C GLN A 57 -9.94 -28.83 5.24
N MET A 58 -10.23 -29.90 4.48
CA MET A 58 -10.48 -29.82 3.03
C MET A 58 -11.71 -28.93 2.74
N GLY A 59 -12.80 -29.06 3.49
CA GLY A 59 -13.97 -28.21 3.34
C GLY A 59 -13.66 -26.73 3.57
N SER A 60 -12.80 -26.43 4.53
CA SER A 60 -12.35 -25.04 4.78
C SER A 60 -11.55 -24.46 3.62
N TRP A 61 -10.62 -25.22 3.03
CA TRP A 61 -9.84 -24.77 1.85
C TRP A 61 -10.70 -24.59 0.61
N VAL A 62 -11.63 -25.51 0.36
CA VAL A 62 -12.59 -25.40 -0.74
C VAL A 62 -13.43 -24.12 -0.59
N ALA A 63 -13.91 -23.81 0.61
CA ALA A 63 -14.66 -22.59 0.87
C ALA A 63 -13.81 -21.32 0.64
N VAL A 64 -12.54 -21.30 1.09
CA VAL A 64 -11.63 -20.17 0.86
C VAL A 64 -11.36 -19.98 -0.63
N LEU A 65 -11.03 -21.04 -1.33
CA LEU A 65 -10.73 -20.98 -2.77
C LEU A 65 -11.96 -20.58 -3.59
N SER A 66 -13.13 -21.18 -3.33
CA SER A 66 -14.36 -20.87 -4.07
C SER A 66 -14.80 -19.43 -3.85
N LEU A 67 -14.75 -18.94 -2.61
CA LEU A 67 -15.14 -17.57 -2.28
C LEU A 67 -14.15 -16.55 -2.87
N SER A 68 -12.85 -16.82 -2.80
CA SER A 68 -11.81 -15.98 -3.42
C SER A 68 -11.95 -15.92 -4.93
N THR A 69 -12.21 -17.07 -5.57
CA THR A 69 -12.44 -17.14 -7.02
C THR A 69 -13.70 -16.37 -7.41
N LEU A 70 -14.78 -16.51 -6.67
CA LEU A 70 -16.02 -15.78 -6.91
C LEU A 70 -15.79 -14.25 -6.80
N VAL A 71 -15.04 -13.80 -5.79
CA VAL A 71 -14.66 -12.38 -5.64
C VAL A 71 -13.79 -11.91 -6.81
N LEU A 72 -12.83 -12.72 -7.26
CA LEU A 72 -12.01 -12.40 -8.43
C LEU A 72 -12.85 -12.26 -9.71
N ILE A 73 -13.76 -13.17 -9.97
CA ILE A 73 -14.68 -13.11 -11.12
C ILE A 73 -15.57 -11.86 -11.00
N LEU A 74 -16.13 -11.62 -9.82
CA LEU A 74 -16.98 -10.47 -9.57
C LEU A 74 -16.27 -9.14 -9.83
N TYR A 75 -15.00 -9.01 -9.43
CA TYR A 75 -14.21 -7.78 -9.55
C TYR A 75 -13.31 -7.75 -10.79
N ALA A 76 -13.29 -8.77 -11.64
CA ALA A 76 -12.48 -8.80 -12.86
C ALA A 76 -12.65 -7.54 -13.75
N PRO A 77 -13.87 -7.04 -14.03
CA PRO A 77 -14.04 -5.81 -14.83
C PRO A 77 -13.42 -4.58 -14.16
N VAL A 78 -13.51 -4.49 -12.81
CA VAL A 78 -12.92 -3.39 -12.03
C VAL A 78 -11.40 -3.45 -12.09
N LEU A 79 -10.82 -4.65 -11.95
CA LEU A 79 -9.37 -4.86 -12.03
C LEU A 79 -8.83 -4.54 -13.43
N VAL A 80 -9.50 -4.99 -14.49
CA VAL A 80 -9.10 -4.69 -15.87
C VAL A 80 -9.14 -3.18 -16.14
N SER A 81 -10.23 -2.50 -15.74
CA SER A 81 -10.35 -1.04 -15.86
C SER A 81 -9.28 -0.30 -15.05
N LEU A 82 -8.92 -0.81 -13.87
CA LEU A 82 -7.92 -0.20 -13.00
C LEU A 82 -6.51 -0.33 -13.61
N VAL A 83 -6.15 -1.53 -14.07
CA VAL A 83 -4.87 -1.79 -14.75
C VAL A 83 -4.76 -0.99 -16.05
N GLY A 84 -5.84 -0.91 -16.85
CA GLY A 84 -5.88 -0.06 -18.04
C GLY A 84 -5.58 1.40 -17.71
N GLN A 85 -6.19 1.96 -16.66
CA GLN A 85 -5.93 3.33 -16.26
C GLN A 85 -4.49 3.56 -15.75
N TRP A 86 -3.87 2.60 -15.07
CA TRP A 86 -2.45 2.72 -14.68
C TRP A 86 -1.52 2.70 -15.89
N TRP A 87 -1.93 2.02 -16.97
CA TRP A 87 -1.17 1.94 -18.21
C TRP A 87 -1.31 3.19 -19.06
N ASP A 88 -2.54 3.65 -19.25
CA ASP A 88 -2.89 4.73 -20.18
C ASP A 88 -2.67 6.12 -19.57
N ASP A 89 -2.90 6.27 -18.25
CA ASP A 89 -2.73 7.55 -17.54
C ASP A 89 -1.45 7.60 -16.72
N PRO A 90 -0.43 8.36 -17.18
CA PRO A 90 0.82 8.50 -16.46
C PRO A 90 0.69 9.05 -15.04
N ASN A 91 -0.43 9.67 -14.66
CA ASN A 91 -0.65 10.17 -13.31
C ASN A 91 -0.80 9.05 -12.29
N TYR A 92 -1.24 7.87 -12.75
CA TYR A 92 -1.53 6.71 -11.90
C TYR A 92 -0.60 5.52 -12.12
N GLY A 93 0.50 5.68 -12.87
CA GLY A 93 1.48 4.60 -13.12
C GLY A 93 2.08 4.00 -11.85
N HIS A 94 2.12 4.73 -10.74
CA HIS A 94 2.52 4.20 -9.43
C HIS A 94 1.55 3.12 -8.90
N GLY A 95 0.34 3.03 -9.44
CA GLY A 95 -0.65 2.01 -9.09
C GLY A 95 -0.15 0.58 -9.24
N PHE A 96 0.77 0.31 -10.19
CA PHE A 96 1.40 -1.00 -10.33
C PHE A 96 2.25 -1.41 -9.12
N PHE A 97 2.93 -0.46 -8.49
CA PHE A 97 3.79 -0.72 -7.34
C PHE A 97 3.01 -0.99 -6.06
N VAL A 98 1.80 -0.44 -5.94
CA VAL A 98 1.01 -0.54 -4.71
C VAL A 98 0.64 -1.99 -4.36
N PRO A 99 0.02 -2.80 -5.24
CA PRO A 99 -0.30 -4.19 -4.92
C PRO A 99 0.96 -5.06 -4.74
N VAL A 100 2.04 -4.77 -5.48
CA VAL A 100 3.32 -5.48 -5.32
C VAL A 100 3.90 -5.22 -3.93
N PHE A 101 3.92 -3.96 -3.50
CA PHE A 101 4.41 -3.60 -2.18
C PHE A 101 3.50 -4.16 -1.05
N ALA A 102 2.18 -4.08 -1.21
CA ALA A 102 1.23 -4.67 -0.27
C ALA A 102 1.44 -6.18 -0.14
N GLY A 103 1.66 -6.88 -1.25
CA GLY A 103 2.00 -8.30 -1.27
C GLY A 103 3.34 -8.62 -0.59
N TYR A 104 4.36 -7.78 -0.81
CA TYR A 104 5.64 -7.91 -0.13
C TYR A 104 5.50 -7.77 1.40
N VAL A 105 4.78 -6.76 1.88
CA VAL A 105 4.53 -6.57 3.31
C VAL A 105 3.75 -7.76 3.89
N LEU A 106 2.72 -8.23 3.20
CA LEU A 106 1.94 -9.40 3.62
C LEU A 106 2.83 -10.65 3.72
N TRP A 107 3.72 -10.85 2.75
CA TRP A 107 4.67 -11.96 2.78
C TRP A 107 5.72 -11.82 3.90
N SER A 108 6.20 -10.61 4.15
CA SER A 108 7.18 -10.31 5.22
C SER A 108 6.59 -10.51 6.62
N GLU A 109 5.29 -10.23 6.80
CA GLU A 109 4.60 -10.36 8.08
C GLU A 109 3.84 -11.70 8.25
N ARG A 110 4.06 -12.67 7.37
CA ARG A 110 3.37 -13.96 7.41
C ARG A 110 3.51 -14.70 8.75
N ASP A 111 4.66 -14.56 9.43
CA ASP A 111 4.90 -15.22 10.71
C ASP A 111 4.02 -14.63 11.83
N ARG A 112 3.76 -13.32 11.79
CA ARG A 112 2.80 -12.65 12.70
C ARG A 112 1.37 -13.08 12.41
N CYS A 113 1.02 -13.27 11.14
CA CYS A 113 -0.29 -13.78 10.76
C CYS A 113 -0.48 -15.23 11.22
N GLY A 114 0.58 -16.06 11.17
CA GLY A 114 0.56 -17.45 11.60
C GLY A 114 0.35 -17.63 13.12
N THR A 115 0.71 -16.64 13.94
CA THR A 115 0.46 -16.65 15.40
C THR A 115 -0.90 -16.06 15.78
N ALA A 116 -1.60 -15.43 14.85
CA ALA A 116 -2.92 -14.85 15.11
C ALA A 116 -3.98 -15.96 15.26
N THR A 117 -4.86 -15.78 16.23
CA THR A 117 -5.98 -16.71 16.44
C THR A 117 -7.02 -16.54 15.34
N TYR A 118 -7.24 -17.60 14.57
CA TYR A 118 -8.28 -17.64 13.54
C TYR A 118 -9.66 -17.79 14.20
N ARG A 119 -10.45 -16.72 14.17
CA ARG A 119 -11.83 -16.68 14.65
C ARG A 119 -12.73 -16.04 13.60
N PRO A 120 -13.30 -16.84 12.67
CA PRO A 120 -14.25 -16.34 11.68
C PRO A 120 -15.32 -15.45 12.31
N ASN A 121 -15.69 -14.37 11.62
CA ASN A 121 -16.62 -13.38 12.18
C ASN A 121 -17.68 -13.01 11.13
N ASN A 122 -18.94 -13.24 11.48
CA ASN A 122 -20.08 -12.97 10.59
C ASN A 122 -20.26 -11.47 10.24
N VAL A 123 -19.64 -10.55 11.01
CA VAL A 123 -19.56 -9.13 10.62
C VAL A 123 -18.84 -8.99 9.27
N GLY A 124 -17.92 -9.89 8.93
CA GLY A 124 -17.27 -9.93 7.61
C GLY A 124 -18.28 -10.07 6.47
N LEU A 125 -19.35 -10.86 6.65
CA LEU A 125 -20.41 -10.98 5.64
C LEU A 125 -21.14 -9.64 5.43
N VAL A 126 -21.43 -8.91 6.51
CA VAL A 126 -22.06 -7.58 6.41
C VAL A 126 -21.16 -6.61 5.65
N VAL A 127 -19.83 -6.64 5.91
CA VAL A 127 -18.85 -5.81 5.19
C VAL A 127 -18.80 -6.21 3.71
N MET A 128 -18.85 -7.49 3.37
CA MET A 128 -18.89 -7.96 1.98
C MET A 128 -20.18 -7.52 1.26
N LEU A 129 -21.32 -7.61 1.92
CA LEU A 129 -22.60 -7.13 1.37
C LEU A 129 -22.57 -5.61 1.13
N LEU A 130 -22.01 -4.84 2.07
CA LEU A 130 -21.77 -3.42 1.90
C LEU A 130 -20.87 -3.14 0.70
N ALA A 131 -19.79 -3.91 0.51
CA ALA A 131 -18.90 -3.78 -0.64
C ALA A 131 -19.63 -4.05 -1.96
N ILE A 132 -20.51 -5.07 -2.01
CA ILE A 132 -21.35 -5.34 -3.20
C ILE A 132 -22.30 -4.17 -3.46
N ALA A 133 -22.96 -3.66 -2.43
CA ALA A 133 -23.84 -2.50 -2.55
C ALA A 133 -23.10 -1.27 -3.09
N LEU A 134 -21.92 -0.95 -2.54
CA LEU A 134 -21.08 0.15 -3.04
C LEU A 134 -20.63 -0.08 -4.49
N ARG A 135 -20.32 -1.31 -4.88
CA ARG A 135 -19.99 -1.63 -6.26
C ARG A 135 -21.17 -1.36 -7.19
N VAL A 136 -22.38 -1.81 -6.83
CA VAL A 136 -23.58 -1.59 -7.62
C VAL A 136 -23.89 -0.11 -7.73
N LEU A 137 -23.81 0.65 -6.61
CA LEU A 137 -24.00 2.10 -6.61
C LEU A 137 -22.97 2.81 -7.48
N GLY A 138 -21.69 2.40 -7.43
CA GLY A 138 -20.65 2.96 -8.30
C GLY A 138 -20.92 2.68 -9.78
N MET A 139 -21.42 1.50 -10.13
CA MET A 139 -21.82 1.17 -11.51
C MET A 139 -23.02 1.98 -11.97
N LEU A 140 -24.05 2.10 -11.14
CA LEU A 140 -25.27 2.87 -11.47
C LEU A 140 -24.98 4.37 -11.57
N GLY A 141 -24.08 4.90 -10.71
CA GLY A 141 -23.68 6.30 -10.73
C GLY A 141 -22.58 6.63 -11.76
N ALA A 142 -22.13 5.65 -12.57
CA ALA A 142 -20.98 5.77 -13.47
C ALA A 142 -19.71 6.30 -12.75
N GLU A 143 -19.57 5.99 -11.44
CA GLU A 143 -18.53 6.51 -10.58
C GLU A 143 -17.50 5.40 -10.26
N LEU A 144 -16.34 5.49 -10.93
CA LEU A 144 -15.31 4.45 -10.90
C LEU A 144 -14.59 4.36 -9.54
N PHE A 145 -14.48 5.46 -8.79
CA PHE A 145 -13.79 5.47 -7.50
C PHE A 145 -14.53 4.61 -6.48
N THR A 146 -15.85 4.79 -6.35
CA THR A 146 -16.69 4.01 -5.43
C THR A 146 -16.66 2.52 -5.79
N ALA A 147 -16.73 2.19 -7.09
CA ALA A 147 -16.63 0.81 -7.55
C ALA A 147 -15.25 0.17 -7.22
N ARG A 148 -14.16 0.95 -7.29
CA ARG A 148 -12.80 0.49 -6.95
C ARG A 148 -12.56 0.43 -5.44
N LEU A 149 -13.07 1.41 -4.70
CA LEU A 149 -13.03 1.42 -3.23
C LEU A 149 -13.72 0.17 -2.65
N SER A 150 -14.83 -0.25 -3.27
CA SER A 150 -15.55 -1.45 -2.86
C SER A 150 -14.70 -2.72 -2.94
N LEU A 151 -13.70 -2.79 -3.84
CA LEU A 151 -12.75 -3.92 -3.92
C LEU A 151 -11.91 -4.04 -2.64
N VAL A 152 -11.38 -2.92 -2.14
CA VAL A 152 -10.57 -2.92 -0.91
C VAL A 152 -11.44 -3.30 0.30
N ILE A 153 -12.68 -2.80 0.35
CA ILE A 153 -13.64 -3.15 1.40
C ILE A 153 -14.02 -4.65 1.29
N MET A 154 -14.18 -5.18 0.08
CA MET A 154 -14.46 -6.59 -0.16
C MET A 154 -13.32 -7.48 0.35
N ILE A 155 -12.05 -7.12 0.07
CA ILE A 155 -10.87 -7.84 0.57
C ILE A 155 -10.86 -7.84 2.10
N ALA A 156 -11.10 -6.69 2.73
CA ALA A 156 -11.17 -6.58 4.18
C ALA A 156 -12.31 -7.42 4.77
N GLY A 157 -13.50 -7.40 4.15
CA GLY A 157 -14.66 -8.20 4.53
C GLY A 157 -14.40 -9.70 4.40
N LEU A 158 -13.76 -10.13 3.32
CA LEU A 158 -13.39 -11.52 3.07
C LEU A 158 -12.42 -12.05 4.14
N VAL A 159 -11.37 -11.26 4.46
CA VAL A 159 -10.42 -11.60 5.52
C VAL A 159 -11.12 -11.66 6.89
N LEU A 160 -11.98 -10.70 7.19
CA LEU A 160 -12.73 -10.65 8.44
C LEU A 160 -13.67 -11.88 8.58
N PHE A 161 -14.33 -12.25 7.49
CA PHE A 161 -15.24 -13.38 7.46
C PHE A 161 -14.52 -14.71 7.64
N LEU A 162 -13.42 -14.92 6.91
CA LEU A 162 -12.70 -16.21 6.88
C LEU A 162 -11.70 -16.36 8.03
N ALA A 163 -10.96 -15.31 8.36
CA ALA A 163 -9.84 -15.36 9.30
C ALA A 163 -10.10 -14.59 10.62
N GLY A 164 -11.04 -13.64 10.59
CA GLY A 164 -11.47 -12.89 11.77
C GLY A 164 -10.69 -11.61 12.04
N ARG A 165 -11.09 -10.93 13.13
CA ARG A 165 -10.64 -9.58 13.45
C ARG A 165 -9.13 -9.48 13.76
N GLN A 166 -8.56 -10.51 14.36
CA GLN A 166 -7.16 -10.49 14.77
C GLN A 166 -6.25 -10.53 13.55
N VAL A 167 -6.54 -11.42 12.59
CA VAL A 167 -5.81 -11.50 11.31
C VAL A 167 -5.99 -10.19 10.52
N LEU A 168 -7.23 -9.68 10.40
CA LEU A 168 -7.48 -8.41 9.72
C LEU A 168 -6.66 -7.26 10.31
N ARG A 169 -6.52 -7.17 11.63
CA ARG A 169 -5.68 -6.14 12.27
C ARG A 169 -4.20 -6.30 11.94
N SER A 170 -3.69 -7.53 11.88
CA SER A 170 -2.29 -7.79 11.52
C SER A 170 -1.97 -7.35 10.09
N ILE A 171 -2.93 -7.46 9.16
CA ILE A 171 -2.77 -7.09 7.74
C ILE A 171 -3.51 -5.80 7.36
N ALA A 172 -3.94 -5.01 8.36
CA ALA A 172 -4.68 -3.77 8.11
C ALA A 172 -3.88 -2.76 7.27
N PHE A 173 -2.56 -2.68 7.51
CA PHE A 173 -1.70 -1.77 6.75
C PHE A 173 -1.63 -2.14 5.26
N PRO A 174 -1.23 -3.36 4.84
CA PRO A 174 -1.21 -3.70 3.42
C PRO A 174 -2.57 -3.56 2.75
N ILE A 175 -3.68 -3.89 3.41
CA ILE A 175 -5.03 -3.65 2.86
C ILE A 175 -5.30 -2.14 2.71
N GLY A 176 -5.03 -1.34 3.73
CA GLY A 176 -5.21 0.12 3.66
C GLY A 176 -4.30 0.78 2.62
N TYR A 177 -3.09 0.25 2.42
CA TYR A 177 -2.17 0.74 1.40
C TYR A 177 -2.69 0.56 -0.03
N LEU A 178 -3.55 -0.44 -0.28
CA LEU A 178 -4.22 -0.60 -1.59
C LEU A 178 -5.08 0.62 -1.99
N LEU A 179 -5.44 1.50 -1.06
CA LEU A 179 -6.15 2.73 -1.41
C LEU A 179 -5.33 3.64 -2.33
N PHE A 180 -4.00 3.62 -2.24
CA PHE A 180 -3.12 4.41 -3.11
C PHE A 180 -3.11 3.95 -4.58
N MET A 181 -3.59 2.74 -4.89
CA MET A 181 -3.72 2.28 -6.27
C MET A 181 -4.99 2.81 -6.96
N ILE A 182 -5.94 3.38 -6.19
CA ILE A 182 -7.23 3.83 -6.70
C ILE A 182 -7.12 5.29 -7.15
N PRO A 183 -7.37 5.59 -8.44
CA PRO A 183 -7.43 6.95 -8.92
C PRO A 183 -8.49 7.78 -8.19
N LEU A 184 -8.14 9.01 -7.84
CA LEU A 184 -9.05 9.93 -7.18
C LEU A 184 -10.27 10.24 -8.07
N PRO A 185 -11.45 10.52 -7.48
CA PRO A 185 -12.59 11.05 -8.24
C PRO A 185 -12.19 12.31 -9.01
N ALA A 186 -12.65 12.46 -10.24
CA ALA A 186 -12.28 13.58 -11.11
C ALA A 186 -12.49 14.94 -10.44
N ILE A 187 -13.60 15.11 -9.71
CA ILE A 187 -13.92 16.34 -8.99
C ILE A 187 -12.82 16.68 -7.97
N ILE A 188 -12.41 15.71 -7.14
CA ILE A 188 -11.36 15.92 -6.13
C ILE A 188 -10.02 16.15 -6.81
N TYR A 189 -9.73 15.37 -7.86
CA TYR A 189 -8.49 15.52 -8.63
C TYR A 189 -8.33 16.94 -9.18
N TYR A 190 -9.34 17.50 -9.85
CA TYR A 190 -9.27 18.85 -10.41
C TYR A 190 -9.28 19.94 -9.33
N GLN A 191 -10.01 19.76 -8.23
CA GLN A 191 -9.98 20.69 -7.09
C GLN A 191 -8.61 20.77 -6.42
N LEU A 192 -7.84 19.69 -6.43
CA LEU A 192 -6.45 19.68 -5.91
C LEU A 192 -5.46 20.18 -6.96
N THR A 193 -5.65 19.82 -8.23
CA THR A 193 -4.72 20.16 -9.31
C THR A 193 -4.64 21.66 -9.55
N LEU A 194 -5.78 22.35 -9.58
CA LEU A 194 -5.84 23.79 -9.90
C LEU A 194 -5.03 24.66 -8.91
N PRO A 195 -5.23 24.56 -7.58
CA PRO A 195 -4.41 25.31 -6.65
C PRO A 195 -2.92 24.92 -6.71
N LEU A 196 -2.59 23.63 -6.93
CA LEU A 196 -1.20 23.20 -7.08
C LEU A 196 -0.54 23.81 -8.32
N GLN A 197 -1.25 23.91 -9.45
CA GLN A 197 -0.78 24.61 -10.65
C GLN A 197 -0.47 26.08 -10.36
N LEU A 198 -1.38 26.78 -9.65
CA LEU A 198 -1.21 28.17 -9.28
C LEU A 198 -0.04 28.37 -8.30
N TRP A 199 0.16 27.48 -7.35
CA TRP A 199 1.31 27.51 -6.45
C TRP A 199 2.62 27.24 -7.19
N ALA A 200 2.64 26.21 -8.04
CA ALA A 200 3.81 25.88 -8.87
C ALA A 200 4.19 27.06 -9.78
N SER A 201 3.22 27.66 -10.47
CA SER A 201 3.47 28.81 -11.33
C SER A 201 3.98 30.05 -10.57
N ARG A 202 3.50 30.27 -9.33
CA ARG A 202 4.04 31.35 -8.46
C ARG A 202 5.50 31.09 -8.09
N LEU A 203 5.78 29.88 -7.58
CA LEU A 203 7.15 29.48 -7.20
C LEU A 203 8.08 29.52 -8.42
N GLY A 204 7.62 29.02 -9.58
CA GLY A 204 8.37 29.03 -10.84
C GLY A 204 8.70 30.46 -11.30
N ALA A 205 7.71 31.35 -11.36
CA ALA A 205 7.91 32.74 -11.73
C ALA A 205 8.89 33.47 -10.77
N THR A 206 8.68 33.33 -9.47
CA THR A 206 9.56 33.95 -8.46
C THR A 206 10.99 33.42 -8.58
N GLY A 207 11.16 32.10 -8.74
CA GLY A 207 12.47 31.48 -8.89
C GLY A 207 13.19 31.88 -10.18
N LEU A 208 12.47 31.97 -11.32
CA LEU A 208 13.05 32.44 -12.60
C LEU A 208 13.50 33.91 -12.51
N VAL A 209 12.68 34.78 -11.92
CA VAL A 209 13.05 36.19 -11.69
C VAL A 209 14.28 36.28 -10.77
N ALA A 210 14.36 35.47 -9.71
CA ALA A 210 15.48 35.47 -8.78
C ALA A 210 16.82 35.07 -9.45
N ILE A 211 16.79 34.27 -10.50
CA ILE A 211 17.98 33.91 -11.30
C ILE A 211 18.20 34.85 -12.50
N GLY A 212 17.47 35.97 -12.57
CA GLY A 212 17.66 36.99 -13.61
C GLY A 212 16.88 36.77 -14.90
N ILE A 213 15.98 35.80 -14.98
CA ILE A 213 15.14 35.56 -16.17
C ILE A 213 13.83 36.33 -16.00
N HIS A 214 13.62 37.34 -16.85
CA HIS A 214 12.41 38.15 -16.82
C HIS A 214 11.18 37.27 -17.12
N THR A 215 10.26 37.15 -16.17
CA THR A 215 9.13 36.23 -16.29
C THR A 215 7.85 36.92 -15.82
N VAL A 216 6.82 36.94 -16.66
CA VAL A 216 5.48 37.44 -16.34
C VAL A 216 4.56 36.24 -16.16
N ARG A 217 3.85 36.20 -15.02
CA ARG A 217 2.90 35.14 -14.72
C ARG A 217 1.46 35.58 -15.02
N GLN A 218 0.78 34.81 -15.85
CA GLN A 218 -0.67 34.99 -16.13
C GLN A 218 -1.41 33.67 -15.77
N GLY A 219 -1.96 33.60 -14.54
CA GLY A 219 -2.58 32.38 -14.03
C GLY A 219 -1.57 31.22 -13.89
N ASN A 220 -1.71 30.20 -14.71
CA ASN A 220 -0.80 29.05 -14.83
C ASN A 220 0.17 29.15 -16.03
N LEU A 221 0.18 30.27 -16.76
CA LEU A 221 1.11 30.55 -17.84
C LEU A 221 2.30 31.37 -17.32
N LEU A 222 3.51 31.02 -17.71
CA LEU A 222 4.75 31.74 -17.49
C LEU A 222 5.25 32.25 -18.84
N LEU A 223 5.21 33.58 -19.01
CA LEU A 223 5.68 34.26 -20.20
C LEU A 223 7.15 34.63 -19.98
N LEU A 224 8.05 33.99 -20.71
CA LEU A 224 9.49 34.30 -20.79
C LEU A 224 9.76 35.11 -22.06
N PRO A 225 10.90 35.79 -22.20
CA PRO A 225 11.18 36.62 -23.37
C PRO A 225 11.16 35.88 -24.72
N ASN A 226 11.49 34.61 -24.72
CA ASN A 226 11.63 33.77 -25.93
C ASN A 226 10.74 32.53 -25.95
N CYS A 227 9.99 32.24 -24.88
CA CYS A 227 9.08 31.12 -24.85
C CYS A 227 7.95 31.34 -23.82
N THR A 228 6.87 30.59 -24.00
CA THR A 228 5.77 30.53 -23.03
C THR A 228 5.69 29.13 -22.46
N LEU A 229 5.74 29.01 -21.13
CA LEU A 229 5.55 27.75 -20.44
C LEU A 229 4.14 27.67 -19.90
N ASN A 230 3.42 26.61 -20.27
CA ASN A 230 2.11 26.32 -19.71
C ASN A 230 2.28 25.28 -18.58
N VAL A 231 1.92 25.66 -17.36
CA VAL A 231 1.92 24.76 -16.22
C VAL A 231 0.66 23.89 -16.29
N VAL A 232 0.71 22.89 -17.18
CA VAL A 232 -0.35 21.88 -17.38
C VAL A 232 -0.34 20.85 -16.25
N GLU A 233 -1.27 19.90 -16.25
CA GLU A 233 -1.39 18.86 -15.25
C GLU A 233 -0.08 18.10 -15.00
N ALA A 234 0.70 17.80 -16.07
CA ALA A 234 1.99 17.13 -15.97
C ALA A 234 3.02 17.93 -15.13
N CYS A 235 2.91 19.27 -15.11
CA CYS A 235 3.77 20.18 -14.36
C CYS A 235 3.13 20.70 -13.07
N SER A 236 1.86 20.36 -12.79
CA SER A 236 1.14 20.77 -11.58
C SER A 236 1.71 20.18 -10.29
N GLY A 237 2.46 19.09 -10.41
CA GLY A 237 3.01 18.35 -9.29
C GLY A 237 2.05 17.33 -8.65
N ILE A 238 0.79 17.24 -9.08
CA ILE A 238 -0.17 16.28 -8.50
C ILE A 238 0.30 14.83 -8.69
N ARG A 239 0.84 14.49 -9.87
CA ARG A 239 1.45 13.17 -10.14
C ARG A 239 2.59 12.86 -9.16
N SER A 240 3.53 13.79 -9.03
CA SER A 240 4.68 13.64 -8.13
C SER A 240 4.25 13.60 -6.68
N LEU A 241 3.23 14.38 -6.30
CA LEU A 241 2.67 14.40 -4.95
C LEU A 241 2.07 13.04 -4.58
N LEU A 242 1.15 12.51 -5.40
CA LEU A 242 0.48 11.23 -5.13
C LEU A 242 1.50 10.08 -5.05
N SER A 243 2.42 10.02 -6.02
CA SER A 243 3.47 8.99 -6.05
C SER A 243 4.43 9.13 -4.87
N LEU A 244 4.80 10.36 -4.49
CA LEU A 244 5.71 10.60 -3.36
C LEU A 244 5.05 10.23 -2.02
N VAL A 245 3.79 10.62 -1.81
CA VAL A 245 3.05 10.25 -0.58
C VAL A 245 2.97 8.73 -0.46
N ALA A 246 2.60 8.02 -1.54
CA ALA A 246 2.55 6.56 -1.54
C ALA A 246 3.93 5.95 -1.23
N ALA A 247 5.01 6.44 -1.87
CA ALA A 247 6.38 5.96 -1.62
C ALA A 247 6.85 6.24 -0.18
N VAL A 248 6.52 7.41 0.38
CA VAL A 248 6.90 7.79 1.74
C VAL A 248 6.12 7.00 2.79
N VAL A 249 4.84 6.70 2.55
CA VAL A 249 4.06 5.82 3.43
C VAL A 249 4.64 4.40 3.44
N ALA A 250 5.03 3.87 2.28
CA ALA A 250 5.72 2.58 2.16
C ALA A 250 7.08 2.60 2.89
N TYR A 251 7.90 3.61 2.62
CA TYR A 251 9.19 3.80 3.28
C TYR A 251 9.06 3.92 4.80
N GLY A 252 8.14 4.78 5.27
CA GLY A 252 7.89 4.98 6.70
C GLY A 252 7.45 3.70 7.40
N TYR A 253 6.67 2.87 6.72
CA TYR A 253 6.26 1.58 7.27
C TYR A 253 7.44 0.63 7.50
N LEU A 254 8.38 0.58 6.56
CA LEU A 254 9.55 -0.29 6.64
C LEU A 254 10.66 0.27 7.56
N ALA A 255 10.87 1.58 7.56
CA ALA A 255 12.03 2.22 8.18
C ALA A 255 11.80 2.71 9.61
N GLU A 256 10.55 2.95 10.01
CA GLU A 256 10.24 3.58 11.30
C GLU A 256 9.20 2.76 12.07
N PRO A 257 9.50 2.29 13.28
CA PRO A 257 8.55 1.53 14.11
C PRO A 257 7.43 2.40 14.68
N SER A 258 7.68 3.69 14.92
CA SER A 258 6.73 4.61 15.55
C SER A 258 5.68 5.14 14.57
N THR A 259 4.40 4.87 14.82
CA THR A 259 3.27 5.33 13.98
C THR A 259 3.23 6.86 13.85
N TRP A 260 3.51 7.59 14.93
CA TRP A 260 3.53 9.05 14.90
C TRP A 260 4.57 9.59 13.91
N LYS A 261 5.79 9.04 13.92
CA LYS A 261 6.85 9.45 12.99
C LYS A 261 6.51 9.09 11.55
N ARG A 262 5.90 7.91 11.31
CA ARG A 262 5.39 7.53 9.98
C ARG A 262 4.40 8.58 9.45
N THR A 263 3.46 8.98 10.31
CA THR A 263 2.46 10.01 9.98
C THR A 263 3.12 11.36 9.70
N LEU A 264 4.08 11.76 10.53
CA LEU A 264 4.84 13.01 10.32
C LEU A 264 5.59 13.01 8.99
N LEU A 265 6.24 11.90 8.62
CA LEU A 265 6.93 11.75 7.32
C LEU A 265 5.94 11.86 6.15
N ALA A 266 4.77 11.21 6.27
CA ALA A 266 3.74 11.29 5.24
C ALA A 266 3.24 12.73 5.05
N PHE A 267 2.99 13.49 6.12
CA PHE A 267 2.60 14.89 6.02
C PHE A 267 3.74 15.80 5.53
N ALA A 268 5.00 15.53 5.92
CA ALA A 268 6.15 16.29 5.44
C ALA A 268 6.39 16.10 3.94
N SER A 269 5.96 14.99 3.35
CA SER A 269 6.09 14.76 1.91
C SER A 269 5.28 15.76 1.07
N ILE A 270 4.18 16.32 1.59
CA ILE A 270 3.33 17.27 0.87
C ILE A 270 4.06 18.59 0.58
N PRO A 271 4.57 19.35 1.58
CA PRO A 271 5.30 20.59 1.30
C PRO A 271 6.59 20.35 0.52
N ILE A 272 7.27 19.20 0.72
CA ILE A 272 8.47 18.86 -0.04
C ILE A 272 8.13 18.60 -1.50
N ALA A 273 7.05 17.89 -1.80
CA ALA A 273 6.59 17.69 -3.18
C ALA A 273 6.27 19.02 -3.87
N ILE A 274 5.61 19.93 -3.19
CA ILE A 274 5.26 21.26 -3.72
C ILE A 274 6.55 22.07 -3.99
N ALA A 275 7.48 22.11 -3.05
CA ALA A 275 8.73 22.85 -3.18
C ALA A 275 9.60 22.30 -4.32
N THR A 276 9.79 20.97 -4.37
CA THR A 276 10.60 20.33 -5.42
C THR A 276 9.95 20.44 -6.79
N ASN A 277 8.62 20.43 -6.88
CA ASN A 277 7.92 20.69 -8.13
C ASN A 277 8.08 22.15 -8.60
N GLY A 278 8.02 23.12 -7.69
CA GLY A 278 8.34 24.53 -7.98
C GLY A 278 9.77 24.67 -8.52
N LEU A 279 10.74 24.02 -7.86
CA LEU A 279 12.14 24.03 -8.29
C LEU A 279 12.33 23.34 -9.67
N ARG A 280 11.61 22.26 -9.92
CA ARG A 280 11.56 21.62 -11.25
C ARG A 280 11.08 22.61 -12.31
N LEU A 281 10.02 23.38 -12.01
CA LEU A 281 9.51 24.38 -12.97
C LEU A 281 10.51 25.49 -13.24
N VAL A 282 11.26 25.94 -12.23
CA VAL A 282 12.39 26.89 -12.41
C VAL A 282 13.45 26.28 -13.33
N ALA A 283 13.85 25.03 -13.08
CA ALA A 283 14.85 24.36 -13.91
C ALA A 283 14.37 24.17 -15.37
N THR A 284 13.12 23.72 -15.55
CA THR A 284 12.52 23.60 -16.89
C THR A 284 12.47 24.94 -17.61
N GLY A 285 12.04 26.00 -16.91
CA GLY A 285 11.96 27.34 -17.47
C GLY A 285 13.32 27.92 -17.84
N ALA A 286 14.32 27.77 -16.99
CA ALA A 286 15.68 28.21 -17.29
C ALA A 286 16.28 27.43 -18.48
N LEU A 287 16.12 26.12 -18.53
CA LEU A 287 16.58 25.31 -19.65
C LEU A 287 15.86 25.67 -20.96
N SER A 288 14.54 25.90 -20.90
CA SER A 288 13.78 26.33 -22.08
C SER A 288 14.19 27.74 -22.56
N TYR A 289 14.55 28.61 -21.63
CA TYR A 289 15.07 29.94 -21.98
C TYR A 289 16.41 29.89 -22.74
N TYR A 290 17.36 29.03 -22.30
CA TYR A 290 18.68 28.95 -22.92
C TYR A 290 18.75 27.99 -24.10
N PHE A 291 18.03 26.89 -24.11
CA PHE A 291 18.11 25.79 -25.09
C PHE A 291 16.90 25.67 -25.99
N GLY A 292 15.87 26.50 -25.77
CA GLY A 292 14.64 26.50 -26.55
C GLY A 292 13.52 25.63 -25.98
N PRO A 293 12.29 25.77 -26.56
CA PRO A 293 11.08 25.15 -26.02
C PRO A 293 11.05 23.62 -26.14
N SER A 294 11.92 22.99 -26.94
CA SER A 294 12.02 21.53 -27.05
C SER A 294 12.38 20.81 -25.75
N VAL A 295 12.92 21.55 -24.77
CA VAL A 295 13.26 21.02 -23.43
C VAL A 295 12.01 20.65 -22.61
N ASP A 296 10.88 21.32 -22.85
CA ASP A 296 9.62 21.06 -22.14
C ASP A 296 8.92 19.75 -22.59
N SER A 297 9.54 19.00 -23.49
CA SER A 297 9.02 17.74 -24.01
C SER A 297 10.10 16.66 -24.13
N GLY A 298 9.67 15.42 -24.28
CA GLY A 298 10.58 14.30 -24.56
C GLY A 298 11.45 13.86 -23.37
N ALA A 299 12.66 13.40 -23.69
CA ALA A 299 13.56 12.76 -22.75
C ALA A 299 14.06 13.70 -21.63
N VAL A 300 14.29 14.98 -21.94
CA VAL A 300 14.77 15.98 -20.96
C VAL A 300 13.68 16.24 -19.92
N HIS A 301 12.45 16.44 -20.34
CA HIS A 301 11.31 16.62 -19.45
C HIS A 301 11.13 15.40 -18.51
N LEU A 302 11.26 14.20 -19.05
CA LEU A 302 11.16 12.95 -18.25
C LEU A 302 12.33 12.86 -17.25
N ALA A 303 13.57 13.15 -17.68
CA ALA A 303 14.75 13.12 -16.82
C ALA A 303 14.64 14.13 -15.67
N LEU A 304 14.20 15.36 -15.95
CA LEU A 304 13.93 16.37 -14.93
C LEU A 304 12.86 15.88 -13.95
N GLY A 305 11.76 15.30 -14.46
CA GLY A 305 10.70 14.75 -13.61
C GLY A 305 11.21 13.68 -12.66
N MET A 306 11.97 12.71 -13.15
CA MET A 306 12.56 11.64 -12.33
C MET A 306 13.61 12.18 -11.34
N GLY A 307 14.47 13.12 -11.78
CA GLY A 307 15.51 13.71 -10.95
C GLY A 307 14.92 14.48 -9.76
N PHE A 308 13.91 15.32 -9.99
CA PHE A 308 13.25 16.06 -8.92
C PHE A 308 12.38 15.16 -8.01
N PHE A 309 11.81 14.09 -8.54
CA PHE A 309 11.15 13.08 -7.70
C PHE A 309 12.16 12.37 -6.78
N ALA A 310 13.31 11.97 -7.32
CA ALA A 310 14.38 11.37 -6.51
C ALA A 310 14.90 12.36 -5.45
N LEU A 311 15.09 13.65 -5.82
CA LEU A 311 15.48 14.70 -4.88
C LEU A 311 14.45 14.85 -3.73
N ALA A 312 13.15 14.86 -4.05
CA ALA A 312 12.09 14.93 -3.05
C ALA A 312 12.13 13.72 -2.10
N PHE A 313 12.26 12.51 -2.63
CA PHE A 313 12.33 11.30 -1.82
C PHE A 313 13.59 11.27 -0.94
N LEU A 314 14.76 11.61 -1.49
CA LEU A 314 16.00 11.70 -0.74
C LEU A 314 15.95 12.76 0.37
N SER A 315 15.28 13.89 0.14
CA SER A 315 15.04 14.92 1.15
C SER A 315 14.24 14.36 2.33
N ILE A 316 13.22 13.54 2.08
CA ILE A 316 12.44 12.85 3.14
C ILE A 316 13.33 11.87 3.91
N VAL A 317 14.13 11.08 3.22
CA VAL A 317 15.07 10.13 3.87
C VAL A 317 16.08 10.87 4.74
N LEU A 318 16.58 12.01 4.27
CA LEU A 318 17.51 12.86 5.02
C LEU A 318 16.85 13.45 6.27
N ILE A 319 15.63 13.99 6.14
CA ILE A 319 14.85 14.52 7.28
C ILE A 319 14.60 13.41 8.30
N HIS A 320 14.22 12.22 7.84
CA HIS A 320 14.02 11.06 8.73
C HIS A 320 15.30 10.72 9.51
N LYS A 321 16.45 10.66 8.84
CA LYS A 321 17.74 10.40 9.50
C LYS A 321 18.11 11.49 10.51
N ILE A 322 17.93 12.77 10.16
CA ILE A 322 18.21 13.91 11.05
C ILE A 322 17.30 13.86 12.27
N LEU A 323 16.01 13.64 12.11
CA LEU A 323 15.06 13.48 13.21
C LEU A 323 15.40 12.26 14.08
N GLY A 324 15.80 11.14 13.47
CA GLY A 324 16.24 9.93 14.15
C GLY A 324 17.48 10.14 15.00
N LEU A 325 18.46 10.89 14.50
CA LEU A 325 19.68 11.24 15.23
C LEU A 325 19.39 12.18 16.40
N HIS A 326 18.57 13.21 16.21
CA HIS A 326 18.19 14.17 17.28
C HIS A 326 17.47 13.49 18.45
N LEU A 327 16.56 12.56 18.15
CA LEU A 327 15.82 11.83 19.19
C LEU A 327 16.71 10.81 19.92
N ARG A 328 17.71 10.24 19.25
CA ARG A 328 18.69 9.34 19.86
C ARG A 328 19.64 10.10 20.80
N HIS A 329 20.02 11.33 20.48
CA HIS A 329 20.82 12.19 21.36
C HIS A 329 20.05 12.74 22.57
N ARG A 330 18.73 12.89 22.46
CA ARG A 330 17.90 13.43 23.55
C ARG A 330 17.49 12.40 24.59
N ASN A 331 17.78 11.11 24.35
CA ASN A 331 17.54 10.03 25.31
C ASN A 331 18.82 9.20 25.56
N PRO A 332 19.87 9.78 26.20
CA PRO A 332 21.07 9.01 26.54
C PRO A 332 20.86 8.07 27.75
N ALA A 333 19.70 8.13 28.40
CA ALA A 333 19.32 7.26 29.49
C ALA A 333 18.22 6.29 29.04
N GLY A 334 18.62 5.25 28.33
CA GLY A 334 17.81 4.02 28.21
C GLY A 334 17.72 3.36 29.58
N LEU A 335 16.87 3.89 30.44
CA LEU A 335 16.43 3.15 31.63
C LEU A 335 15.51 2.04 31.16
N CYS A 336 15.97 0.83 31.36
CA CYS A 336 15.14 -0.36 31.45
C CYS A 336 13.97 -0.10 32.41
N LEU A 337 12.76 -0.22 31.94
CA LEU A 337 11.58 -0.59 32.69
C LEU A 337 10.80 -1.61 31.87
#